data_152cd1585b6e18da33fbd9934f713cbb
#
_entry.id   152cd1585b6e18da33fbd9934f713cbb
#
_cell.length_a   1.000
_cell.length_b   1.000
_cell.length_c   1.000
_cell.angle_alpha   90.00
_cell.angle_beta   90.00
_cell.angle_gamma   90.00
#
_symmetry.space_group_name_H-M   'P 1'
#
loop_
_entity.id
_entity.type
_entity.pdbx_description
1 polymer ?
#
loop_
_entity_poly.entity_id
_entity_poly.type
_entity_poly.pdbx_seq_one_letter_code
_entity_poly.pdbx_strand_id
1 'polypeptide(L)' 'MSFEEALAVASRDEGFKATVYAMNTLLVHKGVYTQQEFQTLFVEWVQKEVARGSAG' A
#
# COMPACT_ATOMS: atom_id res chain seq x y z
N MET A 1 9.79 1.69 -6.58
CA MET A 1 8.52 2.31 -7.01
C MET A 1 7.96 3.19 -5.91
N SER A 2 7.13 4.15 -6.28
CA SER A 2 6.50 5.02 -5.30
C SER A 2 5.29 4.30 -4.68
N PHE A 3 4.81 4.84 -3.56
CA PHE A 3 3.60 4.30 -2.93
C PHE A 3 2.41 4.37 -3.89
N GLU A 4 2.27 5.47 -4.62
CA GLU A 4 1.17 5.62 -5.57
C GLU A 4 1.25 4.58 -6.68
N GLU A 5 2.45 4.30 -7.18
CA GLU A 5 2.65 3.26 -8.18
C GLU A 5 2.32 1.89 -7.63
N ALA A 6 2.77 1.62 -6.40
CA ALA A 6 2.50 0.33 -5.77
C ALA A 6 1.00 0.13 -5.56
N LEU A 7 0.30 1.19 -5.17
CA LEU A 7 -1.14 1.12 -4.97
C LEU A 7 -1.86 0.81 -6.28
N ALA A 8 -1.44 1.45 -7.36
CA ALA A 8 -2.02 1.21 -8.68
C ALA A 8 -1.75 -0.21 -9.17
N VAL A 9 -0.57 -0.74 -8.88
CA VAL A 9 -0.23 -2.12 -9.25
C VAL A 9 -1.07 -3.11 -8.45
N ALA A 10 -1.31 -2.82 -7.18
CA ALA A 10 -2.05 -3.73 -6.31
C ALA A 10 -3.51 -3.84 -6.71
N SER A 11 -4.12 -2.74 -7.14
CA SER A 11 -5.52 -2.77 -7.53
C SER A 11 -5.87 -1.51 -8.30
N ARG A 12 -6.82 -1.66 -9.23
CA ARG A 12 -7.41 -0.52 -9.94
C ARG A 12 -8.75 -0.14 -9.34
N ASP A 13 -9.17 -0.86 -8.33
CA ASP A 13 -10.46 -0.61 -7.67
C ASP A 13 -10.33 0.62 -6.77
N GLU A 14 -11.11 1.66 -7.08
CA GLU A 14 -11.07 2.89 -6.30
C GLU A 14 -11.56 2.68 -4.86
N GLY A 15 -12.48 1.75 -4.67
CA GLY A 15 -12.94 1.42 -3.33
C GLY A 15 -11.84 0.82 -2.48
N PHE A 16 -11.03 -0.06 -3.09
CA PHE A 16 -9.88 -0.62 -2.40
C PHE A 16 -8.88 0.46 -2.01
N LYS A 17 -8.58 1.36 -2.96
CA LYS A 17 -7.64 2.45 -2.69
C LYS A 17 -8.14 3.35 -1.57
N ALA A 18 -9.43 3.68 -1.58
CA ALA A 18 -10.02 4.51 -0.54
C ALA A 18 -9.93 3.83 0.82
N THR A 19 -10.16 2.52 0.86
CA THR A 19 -10.04 1.74 2.09
C THR A 19 -8.62 1.78 2.63
N VAL A 20 -7.63 1.59 1.75
CA VAL A 20 -6.23 1.63 2.16
C VAL A 20 -5.88 3.00 2.75
N TYR A 21 -6.29 4.06 2.08
CA TYR A 21 -6.01 5.42 2.57
C TYR A 21 -6.69 5.67 3.92
N ALA A 22 -7.94 5.25 4.05
CA ALA A 22 -8.69 5.49 5.29
C ALA A 22 -8.06 4.74 6.46
N MET A 23 -7.73 3.47 6.27
CA MET A 23 -7.12 2.66 7.32
C MET A 23 -5.74 3.18 7.68
N ASN A 24 -4.95 3.54 6.69
CA ASN A 24 -3.64 4.11 6.92
C ASN A 24 -3.74 5.39 7.73
N THR A 25 -4.65 6.28 7.35
CA THR A 25 -4.84 7.54 8.07
C THR A 25 -5.22 7.29 9.52
N LEU A 26 -6.13 6.35 9.76
CA LEU A 26 -6.57 6.02 11.10
C LEU A 26 -5.41 5.50 11.95
N LEU A 27 -4.64 4.57 11.41
CA LEU A 27 -3.56 3.92 12.16
C LEU A 27 -2.41 4.88 12.45
N VAL A 28 -2.11 5.76 11.51
CA VAL A 28 -1.12 6.81 11.74
C VAL A 28 -1.61 7.76 12.83
N HIS A 29 -2.88 8.12 12.78
CA HIS A 29 -3.48 9.01 13.77
C HIS A 29 -3.44 8.41 15.17
N LYS A 30 -3.62 7.10 15.26
CA LYS A 30 -3.58 6.38 16.52
C LYS A 30 -2.16 6.14 17.02
N GLY A 31 -1.16 6.47 16.23
CA GLY A 31 0.23 6.30 16.63
C GLY A 31 0.74 4.88 16.54
N VAL A 32 0.07 4.04 15.74
CA VAL A 32 0.50 2.64 15.58
C VAL A 32 1.78 2.57 14.77
N TYR A 33 1.90 3.40 13.74
CA TYR A 33 3.10 3.51 12.93
C TYR A 33 3.12 4.88 12.23
N THR A 34 4.24 5.19 11.59
CA THR A 34 4.33 6.42 10.81
C THR A 34 3.84 6.17 9.40
N GLN A 35 3.45 7.24 8.72
CA GLN A 35 3.03 7.13 7.33
C GLN A 35 4.14 6.53 6.47
N GLN A 36 5.39 6.94 6.71
CA GLN A 36 6.50 6.43 5.93
C GLN A 36 6.73 4.94 6.17
N GLU A 37 6.58 4.48 7.41
CA GLU A 37 6.70 3.06 7.71
C GLU A 37 5.68 2.25 6.92
N PHE A 38 4.44 2.70 6.90
CA PHE A 38 3.40 2.00 6.16
C PHE A 38 3.71 1.97 4.66
N GLN A 39 4.06 3.13 4.10
CA GLN A 39 4.29 3.22 2.67
C GLN A 39 5.48 2.37 2.24
N THR A 40 6.55 2.38 3.02
CA THR A 40 7.73 1.57 2.73
C THR A 40 7.38 0.09 2.71
N LEU A 41 6.67 -0.37 3.73
CA LEU A 41 6.30 -1.78 3.83
C LEU A 41 5.34 -2.18 2.72
N PHE A 42 4.39 -1.33 2.39
CA PHE A 42 3.44 -1.59 1.32
C PHE A 42 4.16 -1.75 -0.03
N VAL A 43 5.08 -0.85 -0.32
CA VAL A 43 5.86 -0.92 -1.55
C VAL A 43 6.67 -2.21 -1.60
N GLU A 44 7.30 -2.58 -0.50
CA GLU A 44 8.07 -3.83 -0.44
C GLU A 44 7.19 -5.04 -0.74
N TRP A 45 6.01 -5.09 -0.17
CA TRP A 45 5.09 -6.19 -0.39
C TRP A 45 4.67 -6.29 -1.86
N VAL A 46 4.33 -5.16 -2.46
CA VAL A 46 3.92 -5.13 -3.86
C VAL A 46 5.06 -5.59 -4.76
N GLN A 47 6.28 -5.13 -4.48
CA GLN A 47 7.44 -5.53 -5.27
C GLN A 47 7.70 -7.03 -5.16
N LYS A 48 7.53 -7.59 -3.96
CA LYS A 48 7.69 -9.04 -3.77
C LYS A 48 6.66 -9.81 -4.59
N GLU A 49 5.42 -9.37 -4.60
CA GLU A 49 4.37 -10.04 -5.35
C GLU A 49 4.63 -10.00 -6.84
N VAL A 50 5.08 -8.85 -7.33
CA VAL A 50 5.42 -8.72 -8.75
C VAL A 50 6.60 -9.63 -9.11
N ALA A 51 7.63 -9.66 -8.26
CA ALA A 51 8.82 -10.48 -8.51
C ALA A 51 8.49 -11.97 -8.51
N ARG A 52 7.49 -12.39 -7.74
CA ARG A 52 7.06 -13.78 -7.72
C ARG A 52 6.23 -14.16 -8.94
N GLY A 53 5.83 -13.18 -9.73
CA GLY A 53 4.99 -13.44 -10.88
C GLY A 53 3.54 -13.70 -10.52
N SER A 54 3.17 -13.49 -9.27
CA SER A 54 1.79 -13.76 -8.83
C SER A 54 0.84 -12.66 -9.22
N ALA A 55 1.35 -11.55 -9.73
CA ALA A 55 0.53 -10.47 -10.23
C ALA A 55 -0.14 -10.82 -11.56
N GLY A 56 0.32 -11.89 -12.17
CA GLY A 56 -0.25 -12.36 -13.43
C GLY A 56 -1.59 -13.02 -13.22
#